data_63d156b6e3a7a1d8150c879ea670f35d
#
_entry.id   63d156b6e3a7a1d8150c879ea670f35d
#
_cell.length_a   1.000
_cell.length_b   1.000
_cell.length_c   1.000
_cell.angle_alpha   90.00
_cell.angle_beta   90.00
_cell.angle_gamma   90.00
#
_symmetry.space_group_name_H-M   'P 1'
#
loop_
_entity.id
_entity.type
_entity.pdbx_description
1 polymer ?
#
loop_
_entity_poly.entity_id
_entity_poly.type
_entity_poly.pdbx_seq_one_letter_code
_entity_poly.pdbx_strand_id
1 'polypeptide(L)'
;LPADGGRETLEKSCAALLRRAIELREEESGNQYKSMLKRALRYIDQNYTDENLSLNTVAKAANISPNYFSGVFSQEMGQTFVEYLTEKRMERAKELLRYSGKRSSEVAYEVGYRDPRYFSFLFKKTQGCTPSSYRAGNGDGHEAK
;
A
#
# COMPACT_ATOMS: atom_id res chain seq x y z
N LEU A 1 2.88 -1.50 -25.23
CA LEU A 1 3.00 -1.56 -24.85
C LEU A 1 3.24 -1.60 -24.61
N PRO A 2 3.23 -1.56 -24.83
CA PRO A 2 3.47 -1.48 -24.44
C PRO A 2 3.80 -1.47 -24.04
N ALA A 3 3.96 -1.09 -24.14
CA ALA A 3 4.21 -0.92 -23.73
C ALA A 3 4.47 -0.69 -23.42
N ASP A 4 4.58 -0.24 -23.58
CA ASP A 4 4.79 0.11 -23.18
C ASP A 4 5.13 0.25 -22.60
N GLY A 5 5.24 0.58 -22.72
CA GLY A 5 5.90 0.85 -22.19
C GLY A 5 6.22 1.02 -21.01
N GLY A 6 6.02 1.18 -20.65
CA GLY A 6 6.10 1.53 -19.59
C GLY A 6 6.61 1.04 -18.51
N ARG A 7 6.87 0.62 -18.29
CA ARG A 7 7.25 0.20 -17.28
C ARG A 7 8.09 1.01 -16.71
N GLU A 8 8.31 1.86 -17.22
CA GLU A 8 9.30 2.62 -16.85
C GLU A 8 8.92 3.22 -15.64
N THR A 9 7.99 3.78 -15.63
CA THR A 9 7.77 4.38 -14.49
C THR A 9 7.18 3.44 -13.77
N LEU A 10 7.80 2.88 -13.07
CA LEU A 10 7.40 1.89 -12.46
C LEU A 10 6.10 1.82 -11.94
N GLU A 11 5.72 2.54 -11.04
CA GLU A 11 4.48 2.38 -10.48
C GLU A 11 3.42 2.69 -11.42
N LYS A 12 3.54 3.71 -12.13
CA LYS A 12 2.53 4.04 -13.00
C LYS A 12 2.45 3.04 -14.08
N SER A 13 3.54 2.59 -14.54
CA SER A 13 3.53 1.62 -15.59
C SER A 13 2.94 0.34 -15.11
N CYS A 14 3.24 -0.03 -13.90
CA CYS A 14 2.69 -1.24 -13.37
C CYS A 14 1.20 -1.14 -13.27
N ALA A 15 0.70 -0.02 -12.87
CA ALA A 15 -0.73 0.15 -12.75
C ALA A 15 -1.39 0.02 -14.11
N ALA A 16 -0.76 0.56 -15.13
CA ALA A 16 -1.33 0.48 -16.45
C ALA A 16 -1.31 -0.95 -16.96
N LEU A 17 -0.22 -1.64 -16.74
CA LEU A 17 -0.14 -3.01 -17.17
C LEU A 17 -1.10 -3.89 -16.41
N LEU A 18 -1.27 -3.62 -15.15
CA LEU A 18 -2.19 -4.37 -14.35
C LEU A 18 -3.59 -4.20 -14.88
N ARG A 19 -3.95 -2.99 -15.19
CA ARG A 19 -5.27 -2.71 -15.66
C ARG A 19 -5.52 -3.45 -16.96
N ARG A 20 -4.53 -3.45 -17.84
CA ARG A 20 -4.65 -4.12 -19.06
C ARG A 20 -4.74 -5.60 -18.89
N ALA A 21 -3.96 -6.16 -18.01
CA ALA A 21 -3.99 -7.58 -17.75
C ALA A 21 -5.35 -7.99 -17.24
N ILE A 22 -5.95 -7.19 -16.40
CA ILE A 22 -7.26 -7.48 -15.88
C ILE A 22 -8.28 -7.44 -17.00
N GLU A 23 -8.16 -6.48 -17.87
CA GLU A 23 -9.09 -6.38 -18.97
C GLU A 23 -9.00 -7.59 -19.90
N LEU A 24 -7.80 -8.03 -20.17
CA LEU A 24 -7.65 -9.17 -21.04
C LEU A 24 -8.22 -10.41 -20.41
N ARG A 25 -8.05 -10.54 -19.11
CA ARG A 25 -8.54 -11.70 -18.50
C ARG A 25 -10.02 -11.70 -18.43
N GLU A 26 -10.59 -10.54 -18.40
CA GLU A 26 -11.99 -10.44 -18.33
C GLU A 26 -12.65 -11.11 -19.49
N GLU A 27 -12.00 -11.18 -20.60
CA GLU A 27 -12.58 -11.82 -21.71
C GLU A 27 -12.65 -13.28 -21.50
N GLU A 28 -11.85 -13.79 -20.67
CA GLU A 28 -11.86 -15.17 -20.45
C GLU A 28 -12.53 -15.56 -19.22
N SER A 29 -12.17 -15.04 -18.12
CA SER A 29 -12.76 -15.52 -16.95
C SER A 29 -13.08 -14.34 -16.17
N GLY A 30 -12.83 -13.24 -16.65
CA GLY A 30 -12.90 -12.33 -16.04
C GLY A 30 -13.58 -11.39 -15.24
N ASN A 31 -14.82 -11.08 -15.42
CA ASN A 31 -15.45 -10.10 -14.60
C ASN A 31 -15.33 -10.42 -13.14
N GLN A 32 -15.35 -11.68 -12.80
CA GLN A 32 -15.27 -12.08 -11.46
C GLN A 32 -13.94 -11.74 -10.87
N TYR A 33 -12.88 -12.00 -11.62
CA TYR A 33 -11.54 -11.77 -11.19
C TYR A 33 -11.31 -10.27 -11.01
N LYS A 34 -11.74 -9.51 -11.98
CA LYS A 34 -11.58 -8.08 -11.95
C LYS A 34 -12.38 -7.48 -10.81
N SER A 35 -13.61 -7.95 -10.62
CA SER A 35 -14.45 -7.44 -9.56
C SER A 35 -13.87 -7.75 -8.20
N MET A 36 -13.31 -8.94 -8.06
CA MET A 36 -12.72 -9.34 -6.80
C MET A 36 -11.57 -8.42 -6.43
N LEU A 37 -10.68 -8.18 -7.39
CA LEU A 37 -9.53 -7.35 -7.11
C LEU A 37 -9.94 -5.92 -6.83
N LYS A 38 -10.92 -5.42 -7.55
CA LYS A 38 -11.40 -4.07 -7.32
C LYS A 38 -12.02 -3.93 -5.94
N ARG A 39 -12.79 -4.92 -5.51
CA ARG A 39 -13.40 -4.86 -4.20
C ARG A 39 -12.32 -4.86 -3.12
N ALA A 40 -11.29 -5.69 -3.30
CA ALA A 40 -10.21 -5.77 -2.33
C ALA A 40 -9.47 -4.44 -2.24
N LEU A 41 -9.14 -3.85 -3.37
CA LEU A 41 -8.42 -2.59 -3.36
C LEU A 41 -9.25 -1.48 -2.74
N ARG A 42 -10.54 -1.46 -3.00
CA ARG A 42 -11.40 -0.45 -2.43
C ARG A 42 -11.48 -0.62 -0.92
N TYR A 43 -11.56 -1.87 -0.46
CA TYR A 43 -11.62 -2.13 0.96
C TYR A 43 -10.34 -1.67 1.65
N ILE A 44 -9.19 -1.93 1.03
CA ILE A 44 -7.92 -1.50 1.57
C ILE A 44 -7.88 0.03 1.64
N ASP A 45 -8.29 0.70 0.57
CA ASP A 45 -8.25 2.15 0.55
C ASP A 45 -9.13 2.76 1.62
N GLN A 46 -10.22 2.12 1.95
CA GLN A 46 -11.14 2.67 2.94
C GLN A 46 -10.75 2.30 4.35
N ASN A 47 -9.92 1.29 4.53
CA ASN A 47 -9.63 0.78 5.85
C ASN A 47 -8.16 0.65 6.20
N TYR A 48 -7.29 1.22 5.41
CA TYR A 48 -5.86 0.98 5.63
C TYR A 48 -5.36 1.54 6.96
N THR A 49 -6.08 2.46 7.56
CA THR A 49 -5.66 2.99 8.85
C THR A 49 -6.22 2.19 10.02
N ASP A 50 -6.99 1.14 9.74
CA ASP A 50 -7.52 0.32 10.78
C ASP A 50 -6.43 -0.64 11.23
N GLU A 51 -6.08 -0.62 12.51
CA GLU A 51 -5.00 -1.45 13.01
C GLU A 51 -5.31 -2.93 12.86
N ASN A 52 -6.57 -3.30 12.70
CA ASN A 52 -6.93 -4.69 12.55
C ASN A 52 -7.00 -5.17 11.11
N LEU A 53 -6.67 -4.30 10.16
CA LEU A 53 -6.73 -4.72 8.78
C LEU A 53 -5.62 -5.72 8.50
N SER A 54 -5.95 -6.82 7.90
CA SER A 54 -4.99 -7.87 7.60
C SER A 54 -5.35 -8.52 6.29
N LEU A 55 -4.48 -9.37 5.79
CA LEU A 55 -4.74 -10.12 4.59
C LEU A 55 -6.06 -10.89 4.75
N ASN A 56 -6.26 -11.48 5.92
CA ASN A 56 -7.47 -12.24 6.15
C ASN A 56 -8.73 -11.40 6.10
N THR A 57 -8.71 -10.20 6.68
CA THR A 57 -9.90 -9.38 6.68
C THR A 57 -10.22 -8.89 5.28
N VAL A 58 -9.20 -8.60 4.49
CA VAL A 58 -9.43 -8.14 3.12
C VAL A 58 -9.97 -9.29 2.27
N ALA A 59 -9.40 -10.48 2.41
CA ALA A 59 -9.85 -11.62 1.65
C ALA A 59 -11.29 -11.95 1.99
N LYS A 60 -11.64 -11.82 3.27
CA LYS A 60 -12.98 -12.09 3.69
C LYS A 60 -13.94 -11.08 3.08
N ALA A 61 -13.55 -9.81 3.07
CA ALA A 61 -14.39 -8.78 2.48
C ALA A 61 -14.59 -9.02 0.98
N ALA A 62 -13.61 -9.61 0.32
CA ALA A 62 -13.73 -9.93 -1.08
C ALA A 62 -14.36 -11.30 -1.31
N ASN A 63 -14.64 -12.02 -0.22
CA ASN A 63 -15.28 -13.31 -0.29
C ASN A 63 -14.44 -14.37 -0.98
N ILE A 64 -13.16 -14.42 -0.68
CA ILE A 64 -12.26 -15.41 -1.24
C ILE A 64 -11.31 -15.89 -0.16
N SER A 65 -10.59 -16.96 -0.43
CA SER A 65 -9.67 -17.46 0.57
C SER A 65 -8.44 -16.59 0.65
N PRO A 66 -7.81 -16.49 1.82
CA PRO A 66 -6.62 -15.68 1.97
C PRO A 66 -5.48 -16.11 1.07
N ASN A 67 -5.30 -17.42 0.89
CA ASN A 67 -4.21 -17.89 0.05
C ASN A 67 -4.43 -17.50 -1.40
N TYR A 68 -5.64 -17.62 -1.88
CA TYR A 68 -5.93 -17.25 -3.26
C TYR A 68 -5.74 -15.76 -3.43
N PHE A 69 -6.24 -14.97 -2.50
CA PHE A 69 -6.12 -13.53 -2.58
C PHE A 69 -4.65 -13.13 -2.57
N SER A 70 -3.86 -13.73 -1.68
CA SER A 70 -2.46 -13.39 -1.56
C SER A 70 -1.72 -13.63 -2.87
N GLY A 71 -1.97 -14.76 -3.49
CA GLY A 71 -1.32 -15.09 -4.74
C GLY A 71 -1.71 -14.15 -5.88
N VAL A 72 -3.01 -13.90 -5.98
CA VAL A 72 -3.49 -13.04 -7.05
C VAL A 72 -2.98 -11.61 -6.84
N PHE A 73 -3.03 -11.14 -5.60
CA PHE A 73 -2.59 -9.78 -5.32
C PHE A 73 -1.12 -9.61 -5.68
N SER A 74 -0.26 -10.53 -5.24
CA SER A 74 1.16 -10.43 -5.52
C SER A 74 1.43 -10.50 -7.00
N GLN A 75 0.74 -11.37 -7.69
CA GLN A 75 0.96 -11.53 -9.10
C GLN A 75 0.51 -10.32 -9.90
N GLU A 76 -0.63 -9.76 -9.56
CA GLU A 76 -1.17 -8.67 -10.33
C GLU A 76 -0.62 -7.31 -9.93
N MET A 77 -0.28 -7.13 -8.65
CA MET A 77 0.19 -5.85 -8.18
C MET A 77 1.71 -5.71 -8.18
N GLY A 78 2.40 -6.82 -8.33
CA GLY A 78 3.86 -6.77 -8.33
C GLY A 78 4.46 -6.58 -6.95
N GLN A 79 3.67 -6.68 -5.92
CA GLN A 79 4.16 -6.56 -4.55
C GLN A 79 3.18 -7.27 -3.65
N THR A 80 3.62 -7.61 -2.45
CA THR A 80 2.75 -8.33 -1.54
C THR A 80 1.73 -7.38 -0.94
N PHE A 81 0.68 -7.95 -0.36
CA PHE A 81 -0.33 -7.14 0.31
C PHE A 81 0.30 -6.34 1.44
N VAL A 82 1.21 -6.94 2.21
CA VAL A 82 1.84 -6.26 3.33
C VAL A 82 2.65 -5.06 2.84
N GLU A 83 3.37 -5.23 1.73
CA GLU A 83 4.15 -4.14 1.18
C GLU A 83 3.25 -3.00 0.72
N TYR A 84 2.15 -3.33 0.10
CA TYR A 84 1.21 -2.34 -0.39
C TYR A 84 0.58 -1.58 0.78
N LEU A 85 0.16 -2.30 1.81
CA LEU A 85 -0.45 -1.70 2.97
C LEU A 85 0.55 -0.78 3.69
N THR A 86 1.78 -1.25 3.85
CA THR A 86 2.80 -0.46 4.51
C THR A 86 3.04 0.82 3.75
N GLU A 87 3.11 0.74 2.44
CA GLU A 87 3.32 1.89 1.63
C GLU A 87 2.22 2.92 1.80
N LYS A 88 0.97 2.49 1.80
CA LYS A 88 -0.14 3.40 1.97
C LYS A 88 -0.10 4.05 3.34
N ARG A 89 0.20 3.28 4.37
CA ARG A 89 0.26 3.82 5.72
C ARG A 89 1.40 4.81 5.87
N MET A 90 2.54 4.53 5.24
CA MET A 90 3.68 5.43 5.34
C MET A 90 3.43 6.74 4.60
N GLU A 91 2.72 6.69 3.49
CA GLU A 91 2.36 7.90 2.78
C GLU A 91 1.49 8.79 3.64
N ARG A 92 0.51 8.21 4.30
CA ARG A 92 -0.36 8.97 5.17
C ARG A 92 0.43 9.50 6.37
N ALA A 93 1.33 8.68 6.91
CA ALA A 93 2.14 9.10 8.03
C ALA A 93 2.99 10.32 7.67
N LYS A 94 3.55 10.31 6.46
CA LYS A 94 4.35 11.44 6.02
C LYS A 94 3.52 12.72 5.96
N GLU A 95 2.28 12.61 5.50
CA GLU A 95 1.41 13.77 5.45
C GLU A 95 1.12 14.28 6.84
N LEU A 96 0.83 13.37 7.78
CA LEU A 96 0.54 13.82 9.13
C LEU A 96 1.75 14.40 9.81
N LEU A 97 2.92 13.81 9.59
CA LEU A 97 4.12 14.35 10.19
C LEU A 97 4.44 15.74 9.65
N ARG A 98 4.19 15.94 8.38
CA ARG A 98 4.51 17.20 7.75
C ARG A 98 3.48 18.30 8.03
N TYR A 99 2.22 17.96 8.01
CA TYR A 99 1.19 18.96 8.06
C TYR A 99 0.32 19.01 9.30
N SER A 100 0.48 18.09 10.23
CA SER A 100 -0.30 18.16 11.44
C SER A 100 0.68 18.31 12.61
N GLY A 101 0.22 18.70 13.72
CA GLY A 101 1.07 18.83 14.88
C GLY A 101 1.13 17.60 15.75
N LYS A 102 0.65 16.48 15.25
CA LYS A 102 0.62 15.30 16.05
C LYS A 102 1.98 14.71 16.33
N ARG A 103 2.15 14.09 17.49
CA ARG A 103 3.41 13.49 17.83
C ARG A 103 3.57 12.26 17.00
N SER A 104 4.78 11.76 16.83
CA SER A 104 5.00 10.56 16.01
C SER A 104 4.24 9.38 16.58
N SER A 105 4.06 9.28 17.90
CA SER A 105 3.30 8.18 18.44
C SER A 105 1.83 8.29 18.08
N GLU A 106 1.32 9.50 18.02
CA GLU A 106 -0.06 9.70 17.62
C GLU A 106 -0.25 9.38 16.15
N VAL A 107 0.74 9.74 15.34
CA VAL A 107 0.70 9.41 13.93
C VAL A 107 0.69 7.90 13.75
N ALA A 108 1.49 7.19 14.54
CA ALA A 108 1.54 5.73 14.45
C ALA A 108 0.15 5.14 14.66
N TYR A 109 -0.53 5.56 15.70
CA TYR A 109 -1.84 5.04 15.97
C TYR A 109 -2.83 5.44 14.86
N GLU A 110 -2.72 6.65 14.39
CA GLU A 110 -3.66 7.12 13.39
C GLU A 110 -3.54 6.37 12.07
N VAL A 111 -2.36 5.93 11.71
CA VAL A 111 -2.20 5.21 10.45
C VAL A 111 -2.33 3.69 10.60
N GLY A 112 -2.62 3.23 11.80
CA GLY A 112 -2.94 1.82 11.97
C GLY A 112 -1.94 0.96 12.70
N TYR A 113 -0.97 1.53 13.38
CA TYR A 113 -0.01 0.74 14.13
C TYR A 113 -0.28 0.84 15.63
N ARG A 114 -0.36 -0.30 16.28
CA ARG A 114 -0.62 -0.29 17.70
C ARG A 114 0.61 0.06 18.50
N ASP A 115 1.79 -0.22 17.98
CA ASP A 115 3.03 -0.01 18.70
C ASP A 115 3.82 1.08 18.02
N PRO A 116 3.94 2.26 18.62
CA PRO A 116 4.69 3.35 18.00
C PRO A 116 6.15 3.01 17.73
N ARG A 117 6.72 2.09 18.52
CA ARG A 117 8.11 1.74 18.31
C ARG A 117 8.25 0.93 17.02
N TYR A 118 7.29 0.05 16.77
CA TYR A 118 7.31 -0.73 15.54
C TYR A 118 7.10 0.21 14.36
N PHE A 119 6.21 1.19 14.51
CA PHE A 119 5.98 2.16 13.46
C PHE A 119 7.27 2.92 13.16
N SER A 120 7.99 3.36 14.19
CA SER A 120 9.22 4.10 13.97
C SER A 120 10.26 3.24 13.28
N PHE A 121 10.32 1.97 13.64
CA PHE A 121 11.25 1.05 13.01
C PHE A 121 10.90 0.91 11.52
N LEU A 122 9.65 0.69 11.21
CA LEU A 122 9.24 0.53 9.84
C LEU A 122 9.43 1.82 9.05
N PHE A 123 9.14 2.95 9.67
CA PHE A 123 9.28 4.23 8.99
C PHE A 123 10.74 4.43 8.63
N LYS A 124 11.64 4.19 9.57
CA LYS A 124 13.05 4.37 9.27
C LYS A 124 13.51 3.36 8.22
N LYS A 125 13.03 2.14 8.29
CA LYS A 125 13.43 1.12 7.35
C LYS A 125 12.96 1.46 5.94
N THR A 126 11.75 1.97 5.79
CA THR A 126 11.20 2.21 4.47
C THR A 126 11.47 3.61 3.95
N GLN A 127 11.59 4.59 4.83
CA GLN A 127 11.76 5.97 4.40
C GLN A 127 13.18 6.50 4.59
N GLY A 128 14.03 5.75 5.27
CA GLY A 128 15.43 6.15 5.42
C GLY A 128 15.73 7.08 6.58
N CYS A 129 14.74 7.50 7.31
CA CYS A 129 14.99 8.37 8.47
C CYS A 129 13.87 8.16 9.47
N THR A 130 14.08 8.64 10.69
CA THR A 130 13.07 8.47 11.72
C THR A 130 11.92 9.43 11.46
N PRO A 131 10.75 9.17 12.05
CA PRO A 131 9.65 10.09 11.90
C PRO A 131 9.98 11.50 12.37
N SER A 132 10.74 11.62 13.47
CA SER A 132 11.11 12.94 13.97
C SER A 132 12.01 13.66 12.99
N SER A 133 12.96 12.95 12.41
CA SER A 133 13.85 13.54 11.43
C SER A 133 13.08 13.97 10.21
N TYR A 134 12.12 13.20 9.81
CA TYR A 134 11.34 13.53 8.64
C TYR A 134 10.55 14.81 8.90
N ARG A 135 9.97 14.92 10.09
CA ARG A 135 9.21 16.13 10.42
C ARG A 135 10.09 17.34 10.42
N ALA A 136 11.32 17.19 10.85
CA ALA A 136 12.24 18.32 10.90
C ALA A 136 12.75 18.70 9.52
N GLY A 137 12.35 17.95 8.52
CA GLY A 137 12.78 18.25 7.16
C GLY A 137 14.03 17.53 6.75
N ASN A 138 14.64 16.80 7.68
CA ASN A 138 15.86 16.15 7.34
C ASN A 138 15.65 15.00 6.37
N GLY A 139 14.54 14.34 6.49
CA GLY A 139 14.32 13.20 5.66
C GLY A 139 14.24 13.57 4.20
N ASP A 140 13.51 14.68 3.99
CA ASP A 140 13.38 15.02 2.66
C ASP A 140 14.60 15.45 2.07
N GLY A 141 15.32 16.23 2.72
CA GLY A 141 16.49 16.72 2.16
C GLY A 141 17.46 15.68 2.09
N HIS A 142 17.19 14.72 2.84
CA HIS A 142 18.15 13.86 2.97
C HIS A 142 18.10 12.88 2.03
N GLU A 143 17.02 12.60 1.58
CA GLU A 143 17.04 11.67 0.74
C GLU A 143 17.84 11.98 -0.23
N ALA A 144 18.11 13.07 -0.30
CA ALA A 144 18.93 13.47 -1.31
C ALA A 144 20.26 13.09 -0.86
N LYS A 145 20.41 12.76 0.29
CA LYS A 145 21.69 12.39 0.62
C LYS A 145 21.80 11.11 0.83
#